data_e04128edac34e6283b5e4e5adfd490a7
#
_entry.id   e04128edac34e6283b5e4e5adfd490a7
#
_cell.length_a   1.000
_cell.length_b   1.000
_cell.length_c   1.000
_cell.angle_alpha   90.00
_cell.angle_beta   90.00
_cell.angle_gamma   90.00
#
_symmetry.space_group_name_H-M   'P 1'
#
loop_
_entity.id
_entity.type
_entity.pdbx_description
1 polymer ?
#
loop_
_entity_poly.entity_id
_entity_poly.type
_entity_poly.pdbx_seq_one_letter_code
_entity_poly.pdbx_strand_id
1 'polypeptide(L)'
;MAESRAGRLLRTAESAAYWAAVAPAAACLPAALGYRIACLRGDWEYRNRPAKRAEIIRNLGRLSEGESGPDAEQWLARQWFRFASCEAIDVMRLRNRARPLRRLVEIRGREHLEAALAGGKGAILCSAHFGSYDCAFSLLGASGFPVTTIGRWQHNYTASLSSAERRFWDLVQARRLRRHRHRPNIEPWTGRVAVAAQAAAVLRANEVLTISIDAPPLEKDMARTVPVPFLGRQARLLPGAVTLARLTGAPLLMSFMFRTADYRHQVLEISAPVQCQAEEDAATAFAHCAAEVSSAIRRSPAQWVYWASNGDLANLGLLSPGTDEAPAMAPILLTTQGLRHDGSADSVATQGRPVPAARSRRL
;
A
#
# COMPACT_ATOMS: atom_id res chain seq x y z
N MET A 1 -2.27 -30.73 -9.50
CA MET A 1 -3.68 -31.16 -9.68
C MET A 1 -4.50 -29.97 -10.16
N ALA A 2 -5.11 -30.06 -11.32
CA ALA A 2 -6.00 -29.03 -11.83
C ALA A 2 -7.27 -28.97 -10.99
N GLU A 3 -7.68 -27.78 -10.64
CA GLU A 3 -8.87 -27.54 -9.85
C GLU A 3 -10.15 -27.90 -10.63
N SER A 4 -11.08 -28.61 -9.98
CA SER A 4 -12.34 -28.99 -10.60
C SER A 4 -13.20 -27.77 -10.98
N ARG A 5 -14.01 -27.89 -12.04
CA ARG A 5 -14.96 -26.86 -12.47
C ARG A 5 -15.94 -26.47 -11.36
N ALA A 6 -16.39 -27.46 -10.58
CA ALA A 6 -17.26 -27.24 -9.43
C ALA A 6 -16.57 -26.43 -8.30
N GLY A 7 -15.29 -26.70 -8.01
CA GLY A 7 -14.53 -25.96 -7.03
C GLY A 7 -14.33 -24.50 -7.40
N ARG A 8 -14.10 -24.21 -8.69
CA ARG A 8 -14.02 -22.82 -9.20
C ARG A 8 -15.35 -22.09 -9.08
N LEU A 9 -16.47 -22.73 -9.42
CA LEU A 9 -17.81 -22.12 -9.30
C LEU A 9 -18.17 -21.81 -7.84
N LEU A 10 -17.90 -22.72 -6.91
CA LEU A 10 -18.13 -22.52 -5.48
C LEU A 10 -17.34 -21.33 -4.94
N ARG A 11 -16.05 -21.20 -5.29
CA ARG A 11 -15.24 -20.05 -4.86
C ARG A 11 -15.72 -18.72 -5.47
N THR A 12 -16.14 -18.74 -6.73
CA THR A 12 -16.72 -17.56 -7.36
C THR A 12 -17.98 -17.11 -6.66
N ALA A 13 -18.88 -18.04 -6.35
CA ALA A 13 -20.12 -17.75 -5.63
C ALA A 13 -19.87 -17.23 -4.20
N GLU A 14 -18.93 -17.85 -3.51
CA GLU A 14 -18.51 -17.43 -2.16
C GLU A 14 -17.90 -16.04 -2.15
N SER A 15 -16.98 -15.75 -3.08
CA SER A 15 -16.38 -14.44 -3.22
C SER A 15 -17.43 -13.37 -3.56
N ALA A 16 -18.33 -13.68 -4.49
CA ALA A 16 -19.44 -12.79 -4.83
C ALA A 16 -20.35 -12.50 -3.64
N ALA A 17 -20.71 -13.53 -2.84
CA ALA A 17 -21.50 -13.35 -1.62
C ALA A 17 -20.78 -12.48 -0.58
N TYR A 18 -19.47 -12.70 -0.39
CA TYR A 18 -18.66 -11.86 0.50
C TYR A 18 -18.71 -10.39 0.11
N TRP A 19 -18.44 -10.07 -1.15
CA TRP A 19 -18.39 -8.70 -1.65
C TRP A 19 -19.76 -8.03 -1.75
N ALA A 20 -20.81 -8.78 -2.09
CA ALA A 20 -22.15 -8.24 -2.23
C ALA A 20 -22.89 -8.05 -0.90
N ALA A 21 -22.62 -8.89 0.11
CA ALA A 21 -23.38 -8.90 1.35
C ALA A 21 -22.50 -8.72 2.60
N VAL A 22 -21.49 -9.58 2.81
CA VAL A 22 -20.75 -9.64 4.09
C VAL A 22 -19.90 -8.38 4.32
N ALA A 23 -19.11 -7.95 3.33
CA ALA A 23 -18.24 -6.79 3.47
C ALA A 23 -19.03 -5.48 3.65
N PRO A 24 -20.11 -5.20 2.89
CA PRO A 24 -20.96 -4.04 3.12
C PRO A 24 -21.63 -4.04 4.50
N ALA A 25 -22.18 -5.19 4.94
CA ALA A 25 -22.77 -5.33 6.26
C ALA A 25 -21.75 -5.10 7.36
N ALA A 26 -20.56 -5.72 7.29
CA ALA A 26 -19.48 -5.55 8.25
C ALA A 26 -18.97 -4.10 8.30
N ALA A 27 -18.96 -3.38 7.18
CA ALA A 27 -18.59 -1.98 7.14
C ALA A 27 -19.59 -1.06 7.85
N CYS A 28 -20.84 -1.45 7.99
CA CYS A 28 -21.88 -0.73 8.75
C CYS A 28 -21.78 -0.94 10.27
N LEU A 29 -21.10 -1.98 10.72
CA LEU A 29 -20.90 -2.28 12.14
C LEU A 29 -19.87 -1.34 12.79
N PRO A 30 -19.81 -1.27 14.14
CA PRO A 30 -18.68 -0.66 14.84
C PRO A 30 -17.35 -1.23 14.34
N ALA A 31 -16.30 -0.39 14.31
CA ALA A 31 -15.02 -0.78 13.70
C ALA A 31 -14.46 -2.08 14.28
N ALA A 32 -14.49 -2.23 15.61
CA ALA A 32 -14.00 -3.45 16.26
C ALA A 32 -14.67 -4.73 15.73
N LEU A 33 -15.99 -4.69 15.53
CA LEU A 33 -16.73 -5.87 15.06
C LEU A 33 -16.54 -6.09 13.55
N GLY A 34 -16.59 -5.02 12.75
CA GLY A 34 -16.40 -5.11 11.30
C GLY A 34 -15.03 -5.67 10.92
N TYR A 35 -13.94 -5.16 11.52
CA TYR A 35 -12.61 -5.69 11.26
C TYR A 35 -12.35 -7.07 11.87
N ARG A 36 -13.05 -7.41 12.98
CA ARG A 36 -13.02 -8.80 13.50
C ARG A 36 -13.61 -9.78 12.50
N ILE A 37 -14.71 -9.43 11.84
CA ILE A 37 -15.30 -10.24 10.76
C ILE A 37 -14.30 -10.38 9.59
N ALA A 38 -13.63 -9.30 9.20
CA ALA A 38 -12.59 -9.36 8.18
C ALA A 38 -11.43 -10.29 8.58
N CYS A 39 -10.94 -10.20 9.81
CA CYS A 39 -9.89 -11.10 10.31
C CYS A 39 -10.32 -12.58 10.31
N LEU A 40 -11.56 -12.88 10.71
CA LEU A 40 -12.11 -14.22 10.64
C LEU A 40 -12.20 -14.73 9.20
N ARG A 41 -12.56 -13.86 8.26
CA ARG A 41 -12.51 -14.16 6.81
C ARG A 41 -11.09 -14.46 6.36
N GLY A 42 -10.11 -13.63 6.75
CA GLY A 42 -8.70 -13.87 6.45
C GLY A 42 -8.19 -15.20 7.00
N ASP A 43 -8.55 -15.54 8.24
CA ASP A 43 -8.21 -16.83 8.85
C ASP A 43 -8.86 -18.01 8.12
N TRP A 44 -10.08 -17.83 7.65
CA TRP A 44 -10.76 -18.82 6.83
C TRP A 44 -10.04 -19.00 5.48
N GLU A 45 -9.67 -17.93 4.79
CA GLU A 45 -8.92 -17.99 3.52
C GLU A 45 -7.54 -18.63 3.71
N TYR A 46 -6.82 -18.30 4.77
CA TYR A 46 -5.53 -18.92 5.12
C TYR A 46 -5.64 -20.45 5.24
N ARG A 47 -6.73 -20.96 5.83
CA ARG A 47 -6.96 -22.41 5.95
C ARG A 47 -7.36 -23.04 4.62
N ASN A 48 -8.20 -22.38 3.85
CA ASN A 48 -8.88 -22.97 2.68
C ASN A 48 -8.20 -22.65 1.33
N ARG A 49 -7.10 -21.88 1.35
CA ARG A 49 -6.28 -21.59 0.15
C ARG A 49 -4.83 -22.09 0.32
N PRO A 50 -4.63 -23.44 0.43
CA PRO A 50 -3.30 -23.99 0.76
C PRO A 50 -2.22 -23.65 -0.26
N ALA A 51 -2.52 -23.62 -1.55
CA ALA A 51 -1.56 -23.27 -2.59
C ALA A 51 -1.06 -21.82 -2.43
N LYS A 52 -1.98 -20.86 -2.24
CA LYS A 52 -1.62 -19.45 -2.03
C LYS A 52 -0.87 -19.25 -0.71
N ARG A 53 -1.30 -19.92 0.35
CA ARG A 53 -0.58 -19.93 1.63
C ARG A 53 0.86 -20.41 1.48
N ALA A 54 1.05 -21.55 0.81
CA ALA A 54 2.37 -22.11 0.57
C ALA A 54 3.25 -21.20 -0.30
N GLU A 55 2.68 -20.49 -1.28
CA GLU A 55 3.37 -19.50 -2.10
C GLU A 55 3.88 -18.34 -1.23
N ILE A 56 3.01 -17.75 -0.40
CA ILE A 56 3.37 -16.64 0.49
C ILE A 56 4.47 -17.06 1.46
N ILE A 57 4.34 -18.23 2.11
CA ILE A 57 5.34 -18.74 3.07
C ILE A 57 6.70 -18.93 2.37
N ARG A 58 6.72 -19.56 1.19
CA ARG A 58 7.97 -19.74 0.43
C ARG A 58 8.62 -18.41 0.06
N ASN A 59 7.83 -17.42 -0.35
CA ASN A 59 8.37 -16.12 -0.76
C ASN A 59 8.89 -15.32 0.44
N LEU A 60 8.21 -15.38 1.58
CA LEU A 60 8.72 -14.84 2.84
C LEU A 60 10.06 -15.49 3.20
N GLY A 61 10.15 -16.83 3.25
CA GLY A 61 11.38 -17.55 3.58
C GLY A 61 12.54 -17.28 2.60
N ARG A 62 12.24 -17.20 1.29
CA ARG A 62 13.25 -16.89 0.27
C ARG A 62 13.85 -15.50 0.39
N LEU A 63 13.04 -14.50 0.77
CA LEU A 63 13.48 -13.11 0.88
C LEU A 63 13.97 -12.75 2.28
N SER A 64 13.66 -13.54 3.31
CA SER A 64 14.26 -13.44 4.66
C SER A 64 15.51 -14.30 4.84
N GLU A 65 15.92 -15.07 3.82
CA GLU A 65 17.07 -15.98 3.89
C GLU A 65 17.02 -16.97 5.06
N GLY A 66 15.79 -17.31 5.51
CA GLY A 66 15.56 -18.26 6.60
C GLY A 66 15.72 -17.68 8.01
N GLU A 67 16.06 -16.39 8.16
CA GLU A 67 16.21 -15.77 9.49
C GLU A 67 14.91 -15.71 10.29
N SER A 68 13.76 -15.67 9.62
CA SER A 68 12.47 -15.55 10.28
C SER A 68 11.96 -16.83 10.91
N GLY A 69 12.48 -17.98 10.53
CA GLY A 69 12.01 -19.30 10.94
C GLY A 69 10.59 -19.66 10.47
N PRO A 70 10.26 -20.96 10.37
CA PRO A 70 8.99 -21.43 9.79
C PRO A 70 7.74 -20.91 10.51
N ASP A 71 7.78 -20.74 11.82
CA ASP A 71 6.63 -20.28 12.60
C ASP A 71 6.33 -18.79 12.35
N ALA A 72 7.38 -17.97 12.22
CA ALA A 72 7.25 -16.56 11.88
C ALA A 72 6.70 -16.36 10.47
N GLU A 73 7.16 -17.15 9.51
CA GLU A 73 6.65 -17.13 8.12
C GLU A 73 5.18 -17.52 8.04
N GLN A 74 4.78 -18.58 8.76
CA GLN A 74 3.39 -18.99 8.86
C GLN A 74 2.51 -17.92 9.51
N TRP A 75 3.00 -17.31 10.58
CA TRP A 75 2.32 -16.21 11.25
C TRP A 75 2.16 -15.00 10.30
N LEU A 76 3.22 -14.57 9.62
CA LEU A 76 3.19 -13.47 8.64
C LEU A 76 2.24 -13.77 7.48
N ALA A 77 2.26 -14.98 6.94
CA ALA A 77 1.32 -15.39 5.90
C ALA A 77 -0.14 -15.30 6.38
N ARG A 78 -0.43 -15.72 7.60
CA ARG A 78 -1.77 -15.57 8.19
C ARG A 78 -2.15 -14.10 8.36
N GLN A 79 -1.21 -13.24 8.79
CA GLN A 79 -1.44 -11.79 8.86
C GLN A 79 -1.74 -11.20 7.48
N TRP A 80 -1.02 -11.63 6.44
CA TRP A 80 -1.26 -11.18 5.07
C TRP A 80 -2.72 -11.43 4.63
N PHE A 81 -3.28 -12.62 4.88
CA PHE A 81 -4.68 -12.91 4.58
C PHE A 81 -5.66 -12.04 5.38
N ARG A 82 -5.35 -11.74 6.64
CA ARG A 82 -6.16 -10.84 7.46
C ARG A 82 -6.14 -9.42 6.93
N PHE A 83 -4.96 -8.88 6.59
CA PHE A 83 -4.82 -7.55 6.02
C PHE A 83 -5.55 -7.43 4.69
N ALA A 84 -5.38 -8.38 3.77
CA ALA A 84 -6.10 -8.42 2.51
C ALA A 84 -7.63 -8.41 2.71
N SER A 85 -8.14 -9.14 3.70
CA SER A 85 -9.57 -9.14 4.04
C SER A 85 -10.04 -7.82 4.67
N CYS A 86 -9.18 -7.13 5.42
CA CYS A 86 -9.50 -5.82 5.99
C CYS A 86 -9.63 -4.73 4.92
N GLU A 87 -8.88 -4.79 3.82
CA GLU A 87 -9.01 -3.85 2.69
C GLU A 87 -10.41 -3.82 2.10
N ALA A 88 -11.11 -4.96 2.07
CA ALA A 88 -12.51 -5.02 1.67
C ALA A 88 -13.39 -4.10 2.53
N ILE A 89 -13.19 -4.13 3.83
CA ILE A 89 -13.92 -3.27 4.78
C ILE A 89 -13.52 -1.80 4.59
N ASP A 90 -12.25 -1.51 4.33
CA ASP A 90 -11.78 -0.14 4.07
C ASP A 90 -12.47 0.46 2.86
N VAL A 91 -12.51 -0.26 1.74
CA VAL A 91 -13.18 0.18 0.51
C VAL A 91 -14.67 0.47 0.76
N MET A 92 -15.35 -0.37 1.55
CA MET A 92 -16.75 -0.15 1.90
C MET A 92 -16.91 1.05 2.85
N ARG A 93 -15.99 1.24 3.81
CA ARG A 93 -16.00 2.38 4.75
C ARG A 93 -15.64 3.72 4.10
N LEU A 94 -14.88 3.72 3.03
CA LEU A 94 -14.70 4.94 2.20
C LEU A 94 -16.03 5.51 1.72
N ARG A 95 -17.03 4.66 1.53
CA ARG A 95 -18.38 5.03 1.04
C ARG A 95 -19.36 5.25 2.17
N ASN A 96 -19.11 4.73 3.35
CA ASN A 96 -20.03 4.76 4.48
C ASN A 96 -20.00 6.13 5.17
N ARG A 97 -21.13 6.86 5.17
CA ARG A 97 -21.24 8.17 5.82
C ARG A 97 -21.30 8.08 7.33
N ALA A 98 -21.95 7.05 7.86
CA ALA A 98 -22.11 6.87 9.30
C ALA A 98 -20.83 6.38 9.98
N ARG A 99 -20.03 5.56 9.28
CA ARG A 99 -18.79 4.97 9.79
C ARG A 99 -17.63 5.13 8.79
N PRO A 100 -17.22 6.38 8.53
CA PRO A 100 -16.23 6.66 7.48
C PRO A 100 -14.84 6.18 7.89
N LEU A 101 -14.09 5.64 6.93
CA LEU A 101 -12.71 5.18 7.13
C LEU A 101 -11.81 6.30 7.68
N ARG A 102 -12.00 7.54 7.25
CA ARG A 102 -11.21 8.70 7.69
C ARG A 102 -11.13 8.89 9.22
N ARG A 103 -12.09 8.36 9.99
CA ARG A 103 -12.07 8.41 11.45
C ARG A 103 -11.12 7.40 12.10
N LEU A 104 -10.62 6.48 11.31
CA LEU A 104 -9.72 5.40 11.72
C LEU A 104 -8.32 5.61 11.16
N VAL A 105 -8.08 6.71 10.45
CA VAL A 105 -6.79 7.01 9.81
C VAL A 105 -6.23 8.29 10.37
N GLU A 106 -5.02 8.20 10.90
CA GLU A 106 -4.14 9.31 11.23
C GLU A 106 -3.29 9.66 10.02
N ILE A 107 -3.10 10.93 9.70
CA ILE A 107 -2.17 11.38 8.65
C ILE A 107 -1.02 12.10 9.35
N ARG A 108 0.17 11.54 9.27
CA ARG A 108 1.44 12.10 9.76
C ARG A 108 2.22 12.68 8.60
N GLY A 109 2.86 13.82 8.82
CA GLY A 109 3.62 14.51 7.77
C GLY A 109 2.73 15.22 6.74
N ARG A 110 1.47 15.51 7.09
CA ARG A 110 0.55 16.30 6.26
C ARG A 110 1.14 17.66 5.92
N GLU A 111 1.86 18.28 6.86
CA GLU A 111 2.58 19.54 6.71
C GLU A 111 3.62 19.50 5.60
N HIS A 112 4.27 18.36 5.36
CA HIS A 112 5.22 18.20 4.24
C HIS A 112 4.53 18.30 2.89
N LEU A 113 3.34 17.67 2.76
CA LEU A 113 2.54 17.76 1.54
C LEU A 113 2.00 19.18 1.32
N GLU A 114 1.52 19.82 2.37
CA GLU A 114 1.02 21.21 2.32
C GLU A 114 2.13 22.17 1.93
N ALA A 115 3.32 22.03 2.51
CA ALA A 115 4.50 22.84 2.15
C ALA A 115 4.93 22.59 0.69
N ALA A 116 4.91 21.34 0.22
CA ALA A 116 5.22 21.00 -1.16
C ALA A 116 4.25 21.67 -2.14
N LEU A 117 2.95 21.64 -1.87
CA LEU A 117 1.92 22.25 -2.69
C LEU A 117 1.95 23.80 -2.62
N ALA A 118 2.39 24.39 -1.50
CA ALA A 118 2.58 25.84 -1.38
C ALA A 118 3.62 26.36 -2.37
N GLY A 119 4.54 25.51 -2.84
CA GLY A 119 5.51 25.83 -3.90
C GLY A 119 4.92 25.98 -5.31
N GLY A 120 3.64 25.64 -5.52
CA GLY A 120 2.92 25.84 -6.78
C GLY A 120 3.30 24.91 -7.93
N LYS A 121 4.10 23.86 -7.67
CA LYS A 121 4.57 22.89 -8.68
C LYS A 121 3.89 21.53 -8.59
N GLY A 122 2.82 21.41 -7.79
CA GLY A 122 2.25 20.12 -7.42
C GLY A 122 3.17 19.32 -6.50
N ALA A 123 2.82 18.07 -6.24
CA ALA A 123 3.63 17.16 -5.44
C ALA A 123 3.54 15.74 -5.98
N ILE A 124 4.64 14.99 -5.96
CA ILE A 124 4.68 13.56 -6.29
C ILE A 124 4.74 12.78 -5.00
N LEU A 125 3.72 11.95 -4.73
CA LEU A 125 3.75 10.97 -3.67
C LEU A 125 4.21 9.62 -4.22
N CYS A 126 5.44 9.26 -3.90
CA CYS A 126 6.03 7.98 -4.22
C CYS A 126 5.63 6.95 -3.16
N SER A 127 5.15 5.80 -3.59
CA SER A 127 4.59 4.77 -2.71
C SER A 127 4.99 3.37 -3.18
N ALA A 128 4.40 2.37 -2.55
CA ALA A 128 4.46 0.96 -2.92
C ALA A 128 3.06 0.32 -2.87
N HIS A 129 2.91 -0.89 -3.39
CA HIS A 129 1.71 -1.72 -3.22
C HIS A 129 1.69 -2.31 -1.79
N PHE A 130 1.63 -1.40 -0.82
CA PHE A 130 1.82 -1.66 0.59
C PHE A 130 0.67 -1.07 1.42
N GLY A 131 0.13 -1.85 2.35
CA GLY A 131 -1.02 -1.45 3.16
C GLY A 131 -2.25 -1.15 2.30
N SER A 132 -3.17 -0.36 2.81
CA SER A 132 -4.36 0.09 2.07
C SER A 132 -4.06 1.29 1.16
N TYR A 133 -3.03 1.19 0.32
CA TYR A 133 -2.53 2.30 -0.51
C TYR A 133 -3.61 2.94 -1.39
N ASP A 134 -4.51 2.15 -1.97
CA ASP A 134 -5.63 2.65 -2.77
C ASP A 134 -6.59 3.51 -1.94
N CYS A 135 -6.78 3.14 -0.66
CA CYS A 135 -7.61 3.91 0.25
C CYS A 135 -6.90 5.19 0.70
N ALA A 136 -5.58 5.16 0.87
CA ALA A 136 -4.77 6.33 1.21
C ALA A 136 -4.98 7.48 0.22
N PHE A 137 -4.88 7.20 -1.08
CA PHE A 137 -5.07 8.21 -2.12
C PHE A 137 -6.49 8.80 -2.14
N SER A 138 -7.49 7.95 -1.93
CA SER A 138 -8.88 8.41 -1.82
C SER A 138 -9.14 9.26 -0.57
N LEU A 139 -8.46 8.96 0.54
CA LEU A 139 -8.53 9.74 1.78
C LEU A 139 -7.87 11.11 1.63
N LEU A 140 -6.73 11.19 0.93
CA LEU A 140 -6.11 12.48 0.59
C LEU A 140 -7.06 13.32 -0.26
N GLY A 141 -7.69 12.74 -1.29
CA GLY A 141 -8.72 13.41 -2.07
C GLY A 141 -9.90 13.91 -1.22
N ALA A 142 -10.37 13.10 -0.28
CA ALA A 142 -11.41 13.48 0.68
C ALA A 142 -10.97 14.56 1.67
N SER A 143 -9.66 14.71 1.90
CA SER A 143 -9.06 15.72 2.76
C SER A 143 -8.76 17.04 2.03
N GLY A 144 -9.16 17.15 0.78
CA GLY A 144 -9.06 18.39 -0.01
C GLY A 144 -7.92 18.42 -1.02
N PHE A 145 -7.08 17.40 -1.10
CA PHE A 145 -5.99 17.29 -2.07
C PHE A 145 -6.49 16.56 -3.33
N PRO A 146 -6.60 17.22 -4.51
CA PRO A 146 -6.88 16.51 -5.75
C PRO A 146 -5.75 15.53 -6.06
N VAL A 147 -6.08 14.25 -6.25
CA VAL A 147 -5.11 13.18 -6.44
C VAL A 147 -5.32 12.49 -7.78
N THR A 148 -4.25 12.30 -8.53
CA THR A 148 -4.18 11.46 -9.73
C THR A 148 -3.15 10.37 -9.54
N THR A 149 -3.47 9.14 -9.89
CA THR A 149 -2.56 7.99 -9.77
C THR A 149 -2.04 7.56 -11.13
N ILE A 150 -0.73 7.32 -11.26
CA ILE A 150 -0.20 6.56 -12.39
C ILE A 150 -0.30 5.08 -12.02
N GLY A 151 -1.16 4.36 -12.69
CA GLY A 151 -1.36 2.95 -12.40
C GLY A 151 -2.54 2.34 -13.13
N ARG A 152 -2.58 1.02 -13.09
CA ARG A 152 -3.71 0.27 -13.60
C ARG A 152 -4.88 0.37 -12.63
N TRP A 153 -6.07 0.50 -13.18
CA TRP A 153 -7.30 0.30 -12.43
C TRP A 153 -7.54 -1.16 -12.02
N GLN A 154 -6.92 -2.08 -12.75
CA GLN A 154 -7.10 -3.50 -12.50
C GLN A 154 -6.11 -3.92 -11.42
N HIS A 155 -6.62 -4.15 -10.24
CA HIS A 155 -5.86 -4.77 -9.16
C HIS A 155 -5.27 -6.10 -9.58
N ASN A 156 -4.08 -6.43 -9.10
CA ASN A 156 -3.52 -7.76 -9.20
C ASN A 156 -4.44 -8.83 -8.61
N TYR A 157 -5.35 -8.42 -7.69
CA TYR A 157 -6.46 -9.23 -7.21
C TYR A 157 -7.51 -9.57 -8.26
N THR A 158 -7.68 -8.76 -9.31
CA THR A 158 -8.74 -8.95 -10.30
C THR A 158 -8.40 -9.99 -11.35
N ALA A 159 -7.14 -10.39 -11.52
CA ALA A 159 -6.76 -11.46 -12.44
C ALA A 159 -7.40 -12.81 -12.06
N SER A 160 -7.69 -13.02 -10.77
CA SER A 160 -8.37 -14.20 -10.24
C SER A 160 -9.90 -14.01 -10.07
N LEU A 161 -10.43 -12.82 -10.36
CA LEU A 161 -11.85 -12.51 -10.18
C LEU A 161 -12.67 -12.95 -11.39
N SER A 162 -13.89 -13.41 -11.13
CA SER A 162 -14.90 -13.63 -12.16
C SER A 162 -15.33 -12.34 -12.85
N SER A 163 -15.97 -12.44 -14.01
CA SER A 163 -16.49 -11.29 -14.74
C SER A 163 -17.49 -10.47 -13.91
N ALA A 164 -18.28 -11.11 -13.05
CA ALA A 164 -19.23 -10.44 -12.16
C ALA A 164 -18.55 -9.64 -11.06
N GLU A 165 -17.53 -10.23 -10.42
CA GLU A 165 -16.71 -9.55 -9.41
C GLU A 165 -15.98 -8.36 -10.00
N ARG A 166 -15.44 -8.51 -11.20
CA ARG A 166 -14.76 -7.43 -11.93
C ARG A 166 -15.71 -6.27 -12.20
N ARG A 167 -16.94 -6.53 -12.72
CA ARG A 167 -17.96 -5.48 -12.91
C ARG A 167 -18.36 -4.80 -11.60
N PHE A 168 -18.45 -5.57 -10.52
CA PHE A 168 -18.74 -5.00 -9.19
C PHE A 168 -17.63 -4.05 -8.76
N TRP A 169 -16.37 -4.46 -8.90
CA TRP A 169 -15.21 -3.63 -8.60
C TRP A 169 -15.16 -2.37 -9.47
N ASP A 170 -15.39 -2.48 -10.77
CA ASP A 170 -15.45 -1.33 -11.68
C ASP A 170 -16.50 -0.33 -11.23
N LEU A 171 -17.69 -0.81 -10.82
CA LEU A 171 -18.74 0.05 -10.29
C LEU A 171 -18.37 0.70 -8.96
N VAL A 172 -17.75 -0.04 -8.05
CA VAL A 172 -17.27 0.47 -6.77
C VAL A 172 -16.22 1.56 -6.99
N GLN A 173 -15.27 1.33 -7.88
CA GLN A 173 -14.23 2.27 -8.23
C GLN A 173 -14.75 3.52 -8.93
N ALA A 174 -15.60 3.40 -9.92
CA ALA A 174 -16.18 4.54 -10.61
C ALA A 174 -16.95 5.49 -9.66
N ARG A 175 -17.62 4.93 -8.64
CA ARG A 175 -18.28 5.73 -7.60
C ARG A 175 -17.31 6.37 -6.61
N ARG A 176 -16.21 5.69 -6.31
CA ARG A 176 -15.13 6.17 -5.43
C ARG A 176 -14.49 7.43 -6.01
N LEU A 177 -14.09 7.40 -7.28
CA LEU A 177 -13.48 8.52 -7.99
C LEU A 177 -14.34 9.78 -7.91
N ARG A 178 -15.61 9.66 -8.30
CA ARG A 178 -16.53 10.80 -8.33
C ARG A 178 -16.71 11.45 -6.96
N ARG A 179 -16.57 10.69 -5.88
CA ARG A 179 -16.90 11.16 -4.53
C ARG A 179 -15.74 11.79 -3.77
N HIS A 180 -14.51 11.43 -4.10
CA HIS A 180 -13.32 11.76 -3.30
C HIS A 180 -12.31 12.65 -4.02
N ARG A 181 -12.76 13.41 -5.04
CA ARG A 181 -11.87 14.26 -5.88
C ARG A 181 -10.66 13.49 -6.45
N HIS A 182 -10.73 12.17 -6.49
CA HIS A 182 -9.76 11.35 -7.15
C HIS A 182 -10.02 11.43 -8.65
N ARG A 183 -9.05 11.92 -9.40
CA ARG A 183 -9.16 12.01 -10.85
C ARG A 183 -8.99 10.64 -11.51
N PRO A 184 -9.39 10.46 -12.77
CA PRO A 184 -9.10 9.23 -13.51
C PRO A 184 -7.61 8.93 -13.50
N ASN A 185 -7.24 7.65 -13.39
CA ASN A 185 -5.85 7.23 -13.41
C ASN A 185 -5.20 7.53 -14.76
N ILE A 186 -3.91 7.82 -14.72
CA ILE A 186 -3.06 7.85 -15.91
C ILE A 186 -2.65 6.41 -16.20
N GLU A 187 -3.12 5.90 -17.33
CA GLU A 187 -2.90 4.50 -17.72
C GLU A 187 -1.49 4.29 -18.29
N PRO A 188 -0.65 3.44 -17.67
CA PRO A 188 0.77 3.30 -18.06
C PRO A 188 0.98 2.78 -19.50
N TRP A 189 -0.03 2.15 -20.10
CA TRP A 189 0.06 1.59 -21.47
C TRP A 189 -0.27 2.59 -22.59
N THR A 190 -0.72 3.79 -22.28
CA THR A 190 -1.00 4.83 -23.29
C THR A 190 0.26 5.37 -23.97
N GLY A 191 1.42 4.95 -23.52
CA GLY A 191 2.73 5.31 -24.04
C GLY A 191 3.42 6.38 -23.17
N ARG A 192 4.76 6.31 -23.14
CA ARG A 192 5.62 7.13 -22.28
C ARG A 192 5.34 8.63 -22.38
N VAL A 193 5.29 9.13 -23.62
CA VAL A 193 5.09 10.57 -23.88
C VAL A 193 3.74 11.02 -23.35
N ALA A 194 2.69 10.22 -23.60
CA ALA A 194 1.35 10.53 -23.12
C ALA A 194 1.27 10.48 -21.59
N VAL A 195 1.88 9.47 -20.95
CA VAL A 195 1.96 9.38 -19.49
C VAL A 195 2.69 10.58 -18.89
N ALA A 196 3.87 10.92 -19.44
CA ALA A 196 4.65 12.05 -18.95
C ALA A 196 3.91 13.40 -19.14
N ALA A 197 3.25 13.58 -20.28
CA ALA A 197 2.48 14.80 -20.58
C ALA A 197 1.29 14.96 -19.61
N GLN A 198 0.53 13.86 -19.35
CA GLN A 198 -0.57 13.86 -18.42
C GLN A 198 -0.10 14.10 -16.98
N ALA A 199 0.99 13.44 -16.55
CA ALA A 199 1.59 13.63 -15.25
C ALA A 199 2.05 15.09 -15.04
N ALA A 200 2.73 15.67 -16.05
CA ALA A 200 3.15 17.06 -16.01
C ALA A 200 1.95 18.04 -15.98
N ALA A 201 0.83 17.70 -16.63
CA ALA A 201 -0.38 18.51 -16.57
C ALA A 201 -0.99 18.52 -15.15
N VAL A 202 -1.03 17.37 -14.46
CA VAL A 202 -1.46 17.27 -13.06
C VAL A 202 -0.59 18.13 -12.15
N LEU A 203 0.73 18.05 -12.30
CA LEU A 203 1.68 18.80 -11.47
C LEU A 203 1.59 20.30 -11.73
N ARG A 204 1.45 20.73 -13.01
CA ARG A 204 1.23 22.15 -13.35
C ARG A 204 -0.09 22.71 -12.82
N ALA A 205 -1.10 21.85 -12.63
CA ALA A 205 -2.34 22.23 -11.96
C ALA A 205 -2.20 22.33 -10.43
N ASN A 206 -0.99 22.17 -9.90
CA ASN A 206 -0.67 22.15 -8.47
C ASN A 206 -1.45 21.07 -7.71
N GLU A 207 -1.55 19.87 -8.30
CA GLU A 207 -2.25 18.73 -7.73
C GLU A 207 -1.25 17.63 -7.31
N VAL A 208 -1.78 16.60 -6.65
CA VAL A 208 -0.98 15.47 -6.16
C VAL A 208 -0.97 14.37 -7.21
N LEU A 209 0.22 13.93 -7.60
CA LEU A 209 0.45 12.76 -8.44
C LEU A 209 0.97 11.61 -7.59
N THR A 210 0.35 10.43 -7.66
CA THR A 210 0.83 9.25 -6.92
C THR A 210 1.38 8.20 -7.88
N ILE A 211 2.49 7.55 -7.48
CA ILE A 211 3.16 6.51 -8.24
C ILE A 211 3.76 5.47 -7.30
N SER A 212 3.54 4.19 -7.58
CA SER A 212 4.17 3.08 -6.84
C SER A 212 5.39 2.59 -7.62
N ILE A 213 6.58 2.63 -6.99
CA ILE A 213 7.83 2.25 -7.66
C ILE A 213 8.08 0.75 -7.69
N ASP A 214 7.41 -0.01 -6.84
CA ASP A 214 7.46 -1.47 -6.79
C ASP A 214 6.52 -2.14 -7.79
N ALA A 215 5.91 -1.37 -8.71
CA ALA A 215 5.10 -1.93 -9.78
C ALA A 215 5.98 -2.82 -10.68
N PRO A 216 5.64 -4.13 -10.86
CA PRO A 216 6.43 -5.01 -11.70
C PRO A 216 6.51 -4.47 -13.14
N PRO A 217 7.71 -4.35 -13.72
CA PRO A 217 7.88 -3.86 -15.08
C PRO A 217 7.22 -4.79 -16.08
N LEU A 218 6.63 -4.23 -17.12
CA LEU A 218 6.17 -5.02 -18.27
C LEU A 218 7.37 -5.42 -19.11
N GLU A 219 7.25 -6.49 -19.91
CA GLU A 219 8.32 -6.96 -20.80
C GLU A 219 8.89 -5.82 -21.65
N LYS A 220 8.04 -5.01 -22.27
CA LYS A 220 8.45 -3.84 -23.06
C LYS A 220 9.20 -2.75 -22.28
N ASP A 221 9.11 -2.75 -20.95
CA ASP A 221 9.73 -1.76 -20.07
C ASP A 221 11.00 -2.29 -19.38
N MET A 222 11.32 -3.58 -19.54
CA MET A 222 12.46 -4.23 -18.87
C MET A 222 13.80 -3.54 -19.17
N ALA A 223 14.03 -3.09 -20.41
CA ALA A 223 15.25 -2.38 -20.81
C ALA A 223 15.41 -1.00 -20.13
N ARG A 224 14.36 -0.52 -19.45
CA ARG A 224 14.33 0.80 -18.79
C ARG A 224 14.40 0.70 -17.27
N THR A 225 14.42 -0.51 -16.76
CA THR A 225 14.57 -0.74 -15.34
C THR A 225 16.00 -0.42 -14.90
N VAL A 226 16.11 0.08 -13.70
CA VAL A 226 17.39 0.34 -13.05
C VAL A 226 17.57 -0.70 -11.95
N PRO A 227 18.73 -1.41 -11.91
CA PRO A 227 19.04 -2.29 -10.81
C PRO A 227 19.25 -1.44 -9.54
N VAL A 228 18.60 -1.81 -8.45
CA VAL A 228 18.66 -1.08 -7.19
C VAL A 228 18.56 -2.05 -6.01
N PRO A 229 19.27 -1.83 -4.89
CA PRO A 229 19.13 -2.63 -3.69
C PRO A 229 17.69 -2.54 -3.16
N PHE A 230 17.04 -3.69 -3.02
CA PHE A 230 15.65 -3.78 -2.57
C PHE A 230 15.42 -5.10 -1.84
N LEU A 231 14.99 -5.03 -0.59
CA LEU A 231 14.77 -6.20 0.27
C LEU A 231 15.99 -7.16 0.33
N GLY A 232 17.21 -6.59 0.43
CA GLY A 232 18.45 -7.37 0.50
C GLY A 232 18.93 -7.95 -0.83
N ARG A 233 18.23 -7.72 -1.94
CA ARG A 233 18.54 -8.21 -3.29
C ARG A 233 18.66 -7.07 -4.29
N GLN A 234 19.14 -7.37 -5.49
CA GLN A 234 19.08 -6.43 -6.61
C GLN A 234 17.74 -6.58 -7.33
N ALA A 235 16.87 -5.58 -7.16
CA ALA A 235 15.61 -5.52 -7.90
C ALA A 235 15.73 -4.69 -9.18
N ARG A 236 14.83 -4.92 -10.12
CA ARG A 236 14.67 -4.14 -11.35
C ARG A 236 13.45 -3.25 -11.24
N LEU A 237 13.65 -1.98 -10.89
CA LEU A 237 12.57 -1.02 -10.69
C LEU A 237 12.59 0.08 -11.76
N LEU A 238 11.44 0.71 -12.00
CA LEU A 238 11.32 1.83 -12.93
C LEU A 238 11.51 3.18 -12.21
N PRO A 239 12.46 4.05 -12.64
CA PRO A 239 12.76 5.32 -11.95
C PRO A 239 11.76 6.43 -12.27
N GLY A 240 10.52 6.11 -12.65
CA GLY A 240 9.54 7.06 -13.17
C GLY A 240 9.23 8.22 -12.22
N ALA A 241 9.17 7.98 -10.91
CA ALA A 241 8.89 9.02 -9.91
C ALA A 241 10.00 10.09 -9.88
N VAL A 242 11.26 9.66 -9.78
CA VAL A 242 12.42 10.55 -9.77
C VAL A 242 12.57 11.27 -11.11
N THR A 243 12.36 10.57 -12.23
CA THR A 243 12.39 11.18 -13.58
C THR A 243 11.35 12.30 -13.70
N LEU A 244 10.12 12.08 -13.25
CA LEU A 244 9.07 13.10 -13.28
C LEU A 244 9.39 14.27 -12.36
N ALA A 245 9.86 14.02 -11.15
CA ALA A 245 10.27 15.07 -10.22
C ALA A 245 11.33 16.01 -10.83
N ARG A 246 12.33 15.45 -11.48
CA ARG A 246 13.39 16.22 -12.15
C ARG A 246 12.87 17.00 -13.36
N LEU A 247 12.06 16.37 -14.20
CA LEU A 247 11.51 17.02 -15.40
C LEU A 247 10.56 18.19 -15.07
N THR A 248 9.85 18.11 -13.96
CA THR A 248 8.81 19.09 -13.60
C THR A 248 9.24 20.07 -12.50
N GLY A 249 10.30 19.73 -11.76
CA GLY A 249 10.69 20.45 -10.54
C GLY A 249 9.72 20.28 -9.38
N ALA A 250 8.78 19.32 -9.48
CA ALA A 250 7.83 19.01 -8.42
C ALA A 250 8.54 18.27 -7.27
N PRO A 251 8.24 18.60 -6.00
CA PRO A 251 8.76 17.87 -4.85
C PRO A 251 8.31 16.41 -4.89
N LEU A 252 9.24 15.50 -4.55
CA LEU A 252 9.01 14.05 -4.42
C LEU A 252 8.99 13.68 -2.94
N LEU A 253 7.92 13.10 -2.46
CA LEU A 253 7.74 12.64 -1.08
C LEU A 253 7.41 11.16 -1.06
N MET A 254 7.87 10.44 -0.03
CA MET A 254 7.45 9.05 0.18
C MET A 254 6.15 9.00 0.96
N SER A 255 5.29 8.02 0.67
CA SER A 255 4.04 7.85 1.42
C SER A 255 3.67 6.38 1.60
N PHE A 256 3.34 6.00 2.85
CA PHE A 256 3.00 4.62 3.20
C PHE A 256 1.81 4.58 4.16
N MET A 257 0.88 3.66 3.90
CA MET A 257 -0.28 3.44 4.75
C MET A 257 -0.07 2.21 5.62
N PHE A 258 0.21 2.41 6.89
CA PHE A 258 0.39 1.32 7.86
C PHE A 258 -0.92 1.00 8.58
N ARG A 259 -1.29 -0.26 8.63
CA ARG A 259 -2.36 -0.75 9.50
C ARG A 259 -1.77 -1.19 10.83
N THR A 260 -2.40 -0.76 11.92
CA THR A 260 -1.99 -1.12 13.27
C THR A 260 -2.35 -2.56 13.63
N ALA A 261 -1.78 -3.09 14.72
CA ALA A 261 -1.98 -4.45 15.19
C ALA A 261 -3.44 -4.79 15.56
N ASP A 262 -4.24 -3.77 15.86
CA ASP A 262 -5.67 -3.93 16.16
C ASP A 262 -6.55 -4.10 14.91
N TYR A 263 -5.97 -4.07 13.73
CA TYR A 263 -6.58 -4.14 12.39
C TYR A 263 -7.59 -3.03 12.07
N ARG A 264 -7.85 -2.10 12.98
CA ARG A 264 -8.88 -1.05 12.83
C ARG A 264 -8.27 0.28 12.40
N HIS A 265 -7.22 0.68 13.09
CA HIS A 265 -6.58 1.95 12.86
C HIS A 265 -5.49 1.85 11.81
N GLN A 266 -5.24 2.96 11.15
CA GLN A 266 -4.21 3.06 10.13
C GLN A 266 -3.50 4.41 10.29
N VAL A 267 -2.25 4.46 9.84
CA VAL A 267 -1.43 5.67 9.81
C VAL A 267 -0.93 5.85 8.39
N LEU A 268 -1.30 6.95 7.76
CA LEU A 268 -0.70 7.39 6.51
C LEU A 268 0.49 8.29 6.87
N GLU A 269 1.69 7.80 6.61
CA GLU A 269 2.93 8.54 6.82
C GLU A 269 3.36 9.19 5.50
N ILE A 270 3.70 10.47 5.53
CA ILE A 270 4.22 11.25 4.40
C ILE A 270 5.57 11.84 4.83
N SER A 271 6.62 11.55 4.08
CA SER A 271 7.98 12.01 4.40
C SER A 271 8.18 13.50 4.07
N ALA A 272 9.28 14.07 4.55
CA ALA A 272 9.85 15.26 3.97
C ALA A 272 10.24 15.01 2.48
N PRO A 273 10.40 16.06 1.65
CA PRO A 273 10.80 15.91 0.25
C PRO A 273 12.17 15.24 0.09
N VAL A 274 12.23 14.28 -0.84
CA VAL A 274 13.48 13.62 -1.25
C VAL A 274 14.29 14.59 -2.14
N GLN A 275 15.58 14.73 -1.87
CA GLN A 275 16.48 15.53 -2.71
C GLN A 275 16.75 14.78 -4.03
N CYS A 276 16.32 15.35 -5.16
CA CYS A 276 16.44 14.70 -6.47
C CYS A 276 16.55 15.69 -7.65
N GLN A 277 16.83 16.96 -7.37
CA GLN A 277 16.80 18.00 -8.41
C GLN A 277 18.07 18.05 -9.26
N ALA A 278 19.24 17.80 -8.70
CA ALA A 278 20.48 17.72 -9.43
C ALA A 278 20.59 16.37 -10.21
N GLU A 279 21.34 16.37 -11.31
CA GLU A 279 21.48 15.19 -12.16
C GLU A 279 22.21 14.03 -11.46
N GLU A 280 23.27 14.38 -10.77
CA GLU A 280 24.08 13.49 -9.92
C GLU A 280 23.27 12.84 -8.78
N ASP A 281 22.17 13.48 -8.37
CA ASP A 281 21.31 12.98 -7.29
C ASP A 281 20.29 11.94 -7.75
N ALA A 282 20.06 11.78 -9.04
CA ALA A 282 18.97 10.95 -9.55
C ALA A 282 19.09 9.46 -9.14
N ALA A 283 20.29 8.88 -9.25
CA ALA A 283 20.53 7.49 -8.85
C ALA A 283 20.44 7.33 -7.33
N THR A 284 21.01 8.27 -6.58
CA THR A 284 20.98 8.33 -5.12
C THR A 284 19.55 8.50 -4.62
N ALA A 285 18.79 9.43 -5.20
CA ALA A 285 17.38 9.63 -4.86
C ALA A 285 16.52 8.37 -5.15
N PHE A 286 16.80 7.70 -6.27
CA PHE A 286 16.07 6.48 -6.60
C PHE A 286 16.42 5.32 -5.65
N ALA A 287 17.69 5.16 -5.31
CA ALA A 287 18.12 4.19 -4.30
C ALA A 287 17.53 4.49 -2.92
N HIS A 288 17.43 5.78 -2.55
CA HIS A 288 16.76 6.20 -1.32
C HIS A 288 15.27 5.83 -1.34
N CYS A 289 14.54 6.11 -2.42
CA CYS A 289 13.13 5.70 -2.54
C CYS A 289 12.96 4.19 -2.40
N ALA A 290 13.83 3.39 -3.03
CA ALA A 290 13.80 1.92 -2.92
C ALA A 290 14.12 1.44 -1.50
N ALA A 291 15.05 2.09 -0.80
CA ALA A 291 15.39 1.80 0.60
C ALA A 291 14.22 2.11 1.53
N GLU A 292 13.52 3.24 1.34
CA GLU A 292 12.33 3.60 2.11
C GLU A 292 11.19 2.58 1.92
N VAL A 293 10.94 2.13 0.67
CA VAL A 293 9.97 1.04 0.43
C VAL A 293 10.41 -0.24 1.12
N SER A 294 11.69 -0.61 1.02
CA SER A 294 12.23 -1.80 1.70
C SER A 294 12.08 -1.69 3.21
N SER A 295 12.32 -0.50 3.78
CA SER A 295 12.15 -0.21 5.21
C SER A 295 10.69 -0.36 5.64
N ALA A 296 9.74 0.20 4.88
CA ALA A 296 8.31 0.06 5.14
C ALA A 296 7.87 -1.42 5.14
N ILE A 297 8.34 -2.20 4.14
CA ILE A 297 8.05 -3.63 4.06
C ILE A 297 8.64 -4.39 5.25
N ARG A 298 9.89 -4.13 5.65
CA ARG A 298 10.51 -4.76 6.82
C ARG A 298 9.78 -4.43 8.12
N ARG A 299 9.31 -3.18 8.27
CA ARG A 299 8.54 -2.73 9.44
C ARG A 299 7.20 -3.44 9.57
N SER A 300 6.56 -3.80 8.45
CA SER A 300 5.26 -4.50 8.42
C SER A 300 5.17 -5.46 7.24
N PRO A 301 5.91 -6.58 7.26
CA PRO A 301 6.04 -7.46 6.10
C PRO A 301 4.71 -7.98 5.57
N ALA A 302 3.79 -8.33 6.44
CA ALA A 302 2.47 -8.87 6.06
C ALA A 302 1.58 -7.89 5.26
N GLN A 303 1.97 -6.61 5.12
CA GLN A 303 1.18 -5.62 4.40
C GLN A 303 1.62 -5.40 2.95
N TRP A 304 2.67 -6.06 2.47
CA TRP A 304 3.08 -5.99 1.08
C TRP A 304 2.35 -7.03 0.23
N VAL A 305 1.80 -6.60 -0.91
CA VAL A 305 0.89 -7.47 -1.67
C VAL A 305 1.62 -8.58 -2.43
N TYR A 306 2.86 -8.35 -2.86
CA TYR A 306 3.54 -9.24 -3.80
C TYR A 306 4.06 -10.56 -3.22
N TRP A 307 3.96 -10.78 -1.91
CA TRP A 307 4.22 -12.12 -1.35
C TRP A 307 3.36 -13.22 -1.98
N ALA A 308 2.22 -12.87 -2.55
CA ALA A 308 1.27 -13.79 -3.16
C ALA A 308 1.38 -13.87 -4.70
N SER A 309 2.53 -13.48 -5.29
CA SER A 309 2.72 -13.46 -6.74
C SER A 309 4.18 -13.74 -7.14
N ASN A 310 4.48 -15.00 -7.43
CA ASN A 310 5.80 -15.40 -7.94
C ASN A 310 6.13 -14.67 -9.25
N GLY A 311 5.15 -14.45 -10.12
CA GLY A 311 5.34 -13.76 -11.39
C GLY A 311 5.77 -12.31 -11.21
N ASP A 312 5.14 -11.59 -10.29
CA ASP A 312 5.49 -10.20 -10.00
C ASP A 312 6.87 -10.10 -9.34
N LEU A 313 7.18 -11.00 -8.39
CA LEU A 313 8.50 -11.05 -7.77
C LEU A 313 9.61 -11.39 -8.78
N ALA A 314 9.35 -12.27 -9.74
CA ALA A 314 10.29 -12.58 -10.82
C ALA A 314 10.49 -11.38 -11.75
N ASN A 315 9.42 -10.66 -12.12
CA ASN A 315 9.50 -9.45 -12.92
C ASN A 315 10.26 -8.32 -12.22
N LEU A 316 10.17 -8.25 -10.88
CA LEU A 316 10.99 -7.37 -10.07
C LEU A 316 12.46 -7.82 -9.95
N GLY A 317 12.81 -9.02 -10.43
CA GLY A 317 14.14 -9.60 -10.30
C GLY A 317 14.45 -10.15 -8.90
N LEU A 318 13.45 -10.27 -8.04
CA LEU A 318 13.61 -10.78 -6.68
C LEU A 318 13.60 -12.31 -6.61
N LEU A 319 13.08 -12.96 -7.64
CA LEU A 319 13.13 -14.41 -7.83
C LEU A 319 13.78 -14.71 -9.18
N SER A 320 14.69 -15.68 -9.21
CA SER A 320 15.27 -16.17 -10.48
C SER A 320 14.29 -17.07 -11.21
N PRO A 321 14.09 -16.92 -12.52
CA PRO A 321 13.32 -17.87 -13.30
C PRO A 321 14.04 -19.24 -13.28
N GLY A 322 13.53 -20.21 -12.51
CA GLY A 322 13.94 -21.61 -12.56
C GLY A 322 15.21 -22.02 -11.82
N THR A 323 15.83 -21.15 -10.99
CA THR A 323 16.96 -21.53 -10.13
C THR A 323 16.74 -21.11 -8.70
N ASP A 324 17.06 -21.98 -7.74
CA ASP A 324 16.94 -21.73 -6.32
C ASP A 324 18.10 -20.88 -5.72
N GLU A 325 19.03 -20.41 -6.56
CA GLU A 325 20.21 -19.66 -6.12
C GLU A 325 20.27 -18.27 -6.76
N ALA A 326 19.88 -17.22 -6.01
CA ALA A 326 20.29 -15.85 -6.29
C ALA A 326 21.47 -15.47 -5.38
N PRO A 327 22.46 -14.66 -5.85
CA PRO A 327 23.54 -14.20 -4.99
C PRO A 327 22.97 -13.37 -3.83
N ALA A 328 23.23 -13.81 -2.64
CA ALA A 328 22.80 -13.16 -1.39
C ALA A 328 23.50 -11.81 -1.23
N MET A 329 22.72 -10.75 -1.05
CA MET A 329 23.14 -9.56 -0.31
C MET A 329 22.67 -9.74 1.15
N ALA A 330 23.22 -8.96 2.07
CA ALA A 330 22.98 -9.11 3.51
C ALA A 330 21.52 -9.44 3.90
N PRO A 331 21.33 -10.34 4.86
CA PRO A 331 20.02 -10.91 5.20
C PRO A 331 18.98 -9.85 5.62
N ILE A 332 17.72 -10.12 5.30
CA ILE A 332 16.58 -9.25 5.67
C ILE A 332 16.04 -9.73 7.02
N LEU A 333 16.24 -8.95 8.06
CA LEU A 333 15.54 -9.15 9.33
C LEU A 333 14.06 -8.78 9.16
N LEU A 334 13.20 -9.78 8.99
CA LEU A 334 11.75 -9.60 9.06
C LEU A 334 11.35 -9.50 10.54
N THR A 335 11.25 -8.28 11.06
CA THR A 335 10.88 -8.07 12.45
C THR A 335 9.37 -8.21 12.63
N THR A 336 8.97 -9.05 13.58
CA THR A 336 7.59 -9.13 14.07
C THR A 336 7.27 -8.03 15.09
N GLN A 337 8.26 -7.19 15.44
CA GLN A 337 8.15 -6.20 16.53
C GLN A 337 7.12 -5.09 16.27
N GLY A 338 6.87 -4.73 15.03
CA GLY A 338 5.88 -3.70 14.69
C GLY A 338 4.42 -4.04 15.04
N LEU A 339 4.14 -5.25 15.52
CA LEU A 339 2.80 -5.73 15.85
C LEU A 339 2.60 -6.08 17.33
N ARG A 340 3.65 -6.02 18.14
CA ARG A 340 3.51 -6.16 19.60
C ARG A 340 3.30 -4.77 20.20
N HIS A 341 2.12 -4.52 20.72
CA HIS A 341 1.90 -3.43 21.67
C HIS A 341 2.60 -3.83 22.98
N ASP A 342 3.57 -3.04 23.41
CA ASP A 342 3.97 -3.04 24.81
C ASP A 342 2.77 -2.61 25.66
N GLY A 343 2.15 -3.57 26.29
CA GLY A 343 1.15 -3.35 27.32
C GLY A 343 1.81 -3.03 28.66
N SER A 344 2.83 -2.17 28.67
CA SER A 344 3.34 -1.58 29.91
C SER A 344 2.58 -0.30 30.19
N ALA A 345 1.58 -0.42 31.04
CA ALA A 345 1.02 0.72 31.74
C ALA A 345 2.11 1.29 32.65
N ASP A 346 2.86 2.26 32.15
CA ASP A 346 3.70 3.09 33.04
C ASP A 346 2.77 3.94 33.91
N SER A 347 2.69 3.51 35.16
CA SER A 347 2.17 4.31 36.28
C SER A 347 3.12 5.49 36.50
N VAL A 348 2.84 6.62 35.83
CA VAL A 348 3.50 7.88 36.17
C VAL A 348 2.83 8.43 37.42
N ALA A 349 3.56 8.29 38.51
CA ALA A 349 3.23 8.94 39.77
C ALA A 349 3.19 10.47 39.56
N THR A 350 2.02 11.07 39.74
CA THR A 350 1.77 12.49 39.78
C THR A 350 2.43 13.07 41.04
N GLN A 351 3.56 13.77 40.89
CA GLN A 351 3.99 14.75 41.86
C GLN A 351 3.45 16.11 41.46
N GLY A 352 2.54 16.62 42.30
CA GLY A 352 1.89 17.91 42.15
C GLY A 352 2.85 19.10 42.31
N ARG A 353 2.70 20.10 41.44
CA ARG A 353 3.02 21.48 41.72
C ARG A 353 1.85 22.37 41.30
N PRO A 354 1.46 23.37 42.12
CA PRO A 354 0.29 24.21 41.87
C PRO A 354 0.63 25.31 40.84
N VAL A 355 -0.30 25.52 39.90
CA VAL A 355 -0.27 26.66 38.96
C VAL A 355 -1.16 27.75 39.51
N PRO A 356 -0.70 29.02 39.52
CA PRO A 356 -1.51 30.14 40.04
C PRO A 356 -2.59 30.56 39.03
N ALA A 357 -3.72 30.96 39.58
CA ALA A 357 -4.89 31.47 38.88
C ALA A 357 -4.59 32.77 38.13
N ALA A 358 -4.96 32.84 36.85
CA ALA A 358 -5.07 34.09 36.10
C ALA A 358 -6.53 34.41 35.80
N ARG A 359 -6.85 35.64 36.15
CA ARG A 359 -8.17 36.27 36.18
C ARG A 359 -8.84 36.38 34.81
N SER A 360 -10.14 36.20 34.85
CA SER A 360 -11.11 36.60 33.84
C SER A 360 -10.99 38.06 33.41
N ARG A 361 -11.06 38.37 32.12
CA ARG A 361 -11.72 39.59 31.62
C ARG A 361 -12.59 39.21 30.41
N ARG A 362 -13.86 39.53 30.58
CA ARG A 362 -14.86 39.65 29.54
C ARG A 362 -14.51 40.85 28.63
N LEU A 363 -14.64 40.71 27.38
CA LEU A 363 -15.43 41.52 26.45
C LEU A 363 -15.56 40.74 25.14
#